data_ea9f6b06a3157b7decc3c5d3a0feb4b1
#
_entry.id   ea9f6b06a3157b7decc3c5d3a0feb4b1
#
_cell.length_a   1.000
_cell.length_b   1.000
_cell.length_c   1.000
_cell.angle_alpha   90.00
_cell.angle_beta   90.00
_cell.angle_gamma   90.00
#
_symmetry.space_group_name_H-M   'P 1'
#
loop_
_entity.id
_entity.type
_entity.pdbx_description
1 polymer ?
#
loop_
_entity_poly.entity_id
_entity_poly.type
_entity_poly.pdbx_seq_one_letter_code
_entity_poly.pdbx_strand_id
1 'polypeptide(L)'
;MKVSRRTAVSCQAWSYVAWLGVLVTTIGAGDALGAEVLPNACLVDGCEVKILGVKPAGEELELTFESNFSPDVSKNHFHVWWGEKFTVEQVGRNAETVHGVTQGRWHRHDDYPTYVTTGAASTSVREGAATVCVSPADRNHNIIDVKIYNCVEVSSYL
;
A
#
# COMPACT_ATOMS: atom_id res chain seq x y z
N MET A 1 5.55 46.57 79.69
CA MET A 1 4.38 47.15 80.43
C MET A 1 3.10 46.73 79.71
N LYS A 2 2.13 46.14 80.43
CA LYS A 2 0.72 45.86 80.11
C LYS A 2 0.47 44.72 79.11
N VAL A 3 0.08 43.55 79.51
CA VAL A 3 -1.15 43.05 80.11
C VAL A 3 -2.18 42.61 79.03
N SER A 4 -2.32 41.29 78.97
CA SER A 4 -3.56 40.53 79.13
C SER A 4 -4.78 40.80 78.22
N ARG A 5 -5.29 39.84 77.53
CA ARG A 5 -6.57 39.19 77.90
C ARG A 5 -6.82 37.93 77.08
N ARG A 6 -7.17 36.92 77.82
CA ARG A 6 -7.74 35.64 77.31
C ARG A 6 -9.20 35.88 76.92
N THR A 7 -9.67 35.25 75.91
CA THR A 7 -11.07 34.85 75.84
C THR A 7 -11.15 33.48 75.14
N ALA A 8 -11.71 32.57 75.90
CA ALA A 8 -12.09 31.24 75.42
C ALA A 8 -13.50 31.33 74.84
N VAL A 9 -13.75 30.70 73.70
CA VAL A 9 -15.11 30.35 73.28
C VAL A 9 -15.09 29.06 72.51
N SER A 10 -15.68 28.02 73.09
CA SER A 10 -16.75 27.15 72.64
C SER A 10 -16.45 26.22 71.48
N CYS A 11 -16.39 24.94 71.84
CA CYS A 11 -16.61 23.77 70.98
C CYS A 11 -17.96 23.83 70.28
N GLN A 12 -17.97 23.70 68.98
CA GLN A 12 -19.13 23.14 68.26
C GLN A 12 -18.67 22.03 67.39
N ALA A 13 -19.06 20.83 67.74
CA ALA A 13 -18.91 19.62 66.93
C ALA A 13 -19.90 19.71 65.79
N TRP A 14 -19.38 19.74 64.55
CA TRP A 14 -20.18 19.56 63.39
C TRP A 14 -19.78 18.20 62.75
N SER A 15 -20.74 17.28 62.79
CA SER A 15 -20.67 16.00 62.14
C SER A 15 -20.70 16.19 60.62
N TYR A 16 -19.58 15.97 59.98
CA TYR A 16 -19.56 15.86 58.52
C TYR A 16 -19.85 14.42 58.12
N VAL A 17 -21.04 14.20 57.57
CA VAL A 17 -21.39 12.99 56.85
C VAL A 17 -20.54 12.98 55.57
N ALA A 18 -19.56 12.10 55.54
CA ALA A 18 -18.75 11.86 54.34
C ALA A 18 -19.61 11.12 53.32
N TRP A 19 -20.06 11.81 52.30
CA TRP A 19 -20.57 11.20 51.08
C TRP A 19 -19.36 10.71 50.28
N LEU A 20 -19.15 9.39 50.30
CA LEU A 20 -18.26 8.71 49.37
C LEU A 20 -18.92 8.71 47.99
N GLY A 21 -18.61 9.75 47.23
CA GLY A 21 -18.91 9.77 45.81
C GLY A 21 -18.01 8.76 45.08
N VAL A 22 -18.57 7.63 44.68
CA VAL A 22 -17.90 6.72 43.75
C VAL A 22 -17.83 7.43 42.42
N LEU A 23 -16.65 7.95 42.07
CA LEU A 23 -16.35 8.41 40.73
C LEU A 23 -16.25 7.16 39.84
N VAL A 24 -17.32 6.81 39.15
CA VAL A 24 -17.28 5.88 38.06
C VAL A 24 -16.63 6.61 36.88
N THR A 25 -15.33 6.46 36.70
CA THR A 25 -14.66 6.83 35.46
C THR A 25 -15.08 5.82 34.39
N THR A 26 -16.06 6.19 33.57
CA THR A 26 -16.31 5.52 32.32
C THR A 26 -15.09 5.78 31.42
N ILE A 27 -14.19 4.79 31.33
CA ILE A 27 -13.20 4.74 30.28
C ILE A 27 -14.02 4.55 29.01
N GLY A 28 -14.28 5.65 28.30
CA GLY A 28 -14.78 5.60 26.95
C GLY A 28 -13.75 4.81 26.13
N ALA A 29 -14.14 3.60 25.71
CA ALA A 29 -13.46 2.93 24.62
C ALA A 29 -13.59 3.88 23.43
N GLY A 30 -12.54 4.68 23.19
CA GLY A 30 -12.41 5.39 21.94
C GLY A 30 -12.34 4.34 20.85
N ASP A 31 -13.41 4.22 20.07
CA ASP A 31 -13.35 3.52 18.80
C ASP A 31 -12.20 4.17 18.04
N ALA A 32 -11.07 3.46 17.96
CA ALA A 32 -10.04 3.78 16.99
C ALA A 32 -10.72 3.60 15.63
N LEU A 33 -11.26 4.69 15.10
CA LEU A 33 -11.70 4.75 13.72
C LEU A 33 -10.44 4.42 12.92
N GLY A 34 -10.34 3.17 12.47
CA GLY A 34 -9.27 2.74 11.59
C GLY A 34 -9.22 3.75 10.44
N ALA A 35 -8.05 4.34 10.20
CA ALA A 35 -7.90 5.27 9.09
C ALA A 35 -8.43 4.57 7.84
N GLU A 36 -9.38 5.19 7.14
CA GLU A 36 -9.93 4.66 5.90
C GLU A 36 -8.77 4.52 4.91
N VAL A 37 -8.44 3.28 4.55
CA VAL A 37 -7.39 3.02 3.57
C VAL A 37 -7.93 3.44 2.21
N LEU A 38 -7.30 4.43 1.59
CA LEU A 38 -7.68 4.88 0.26
C LEU A 38 -7.54 3.71 -0.73
N PRO A 39 -8.49 3.52 -1.67
CA PRO A 39 -8.49 2.37 -2.59
C PRO A 39 -7.20 2.15 -3.39
N ASN A 40 -6.39 3.19 -3.51
CA ASN A 40 -5.12 3.15 -4.24
C ASN A 40 -3.89 3.33 -3.32
N ALA A 41 -4.06 3.29 -2.00
CA ALA A 41 -2.94 3.34 -1.08
C ALA A 41 -2.28 1.96 -0.96
N CYS A 42 -0.95 1.92 -0.96
CA CYS A 42 -0.25 0.70 -0.55
C CYS A 42 -0.50 0.44 0.93
N LEU A 43 -0.75 -0.82 1.27
CA LEU A 43 -0.86 -1.28 2.66
C LEU A 43 0.49 -1.15 3.39
N VAL A 44 0.50 -1.40 4.69
CA VAL A 44 1.73 -1.38 5.51
C VAL A 44 2.80 -2.32 4.94
N ASP A 45 2.38 -3.46 4.40
CA ASP A 45 3.26 -4.47 3.78
C ASP A 45 3.60 -4.15 2.31
N GLY A 46 3.14 -3.01 1.80
CA GLY A 46 3.39 -2.56 0.44
C GLY A 46 2.26 -2.88 -0.55
N CYS A 47 2.44 -2.43 -1.79
CA CYS A 47 1.57 -2.77 -2.90
C CYS A 47 2.01 -4.11 -3.50
N GLU A 48 1.08 -5.05 -3.59
CA GLU A 48 1.33 -6.37 -4.20
C GLU A 48 0.47 -6.59 -5.44
N VAL A 49 1.02 -7.31 -6.41
CA VAL A 49 0.30 -7.79 -7.58
C VAL A 49 0.83 -9.17 -7.99
N LYS A 50 -0.07 -10.04 -8.46
CA LYS A 50 0.26 -11.38 -8.97
C LYS A 50 -0.51 -11.65 -10.25
N ILE A 51 0.11 -12.37 -11.17
CA ILE A 51 -0.56 -12.92 -12.34
C ILE A 51 -1.16 -14.27 -11.93
N LEU A 52 -2.48 -14.38 -11.93
CA LEU A 52 -3.20 -15.60 -11.57
C LEU A 52 -3.49 -16.49 -12.76
N GLY A 53 -3.57 -15.91 -13.95
CA GLY A 53 -3.92 -16.64 -15.16
C GLY A 53 -3.45 -15.95 -16.43
N VAL A 54 -3.24 -16.77 -17.46
CA VAL A 54 -2.87 -16.32 -18.79
C VAL A 54 -3.72 -17.10 -19.80
N LYS A 55 -4.21 -16.44 -20.82
CA LYS A 55 -4.86 -17.08 -21.97
C LYS A 55 -4.59 -16.32 -23.26
N PRO A 56 -4.66 -16.97 -24.43
CA PRO A 56 -4.58 -16.28 -25.70
C PRO A 56 -5.72 -15.27 -25.91
N ALA A 57 -5.40 -14.11 -26.50
CA ALA A 57 -6.34 -13.05 -26.88
C ALA A 57 -6.00 -12.53 -28.29
N GLY A 58 -6.33 -13.30 -29.31
CA GLY A 58 -5.87 -13.07 -30.69
C GLY A 58 -4.37 -13.32 -30.80
N GLU A 59 -3.62 -12.31 -31.24
CA GLU A 59 -2.15 -12.35 -31.29
C GLU A 59 -1.48 -11.92 -29.98
N GLU A 60 -2.27 -11.53 -28.97
CA GLU A 60 -1.83 -11.05 -27.68
C GLU A 60 -2.19 -12.05 -26.57
N LEU A 61 -1.79 -11.73 -25.35
CA LEU A 61 -2.14 -12.49 -24.14
C LEU A 61 -3.09 -11.68 -23.28
N GLU A 62 -4.14 -12.31 -22.74
CA GLU A 62 -4.92 -11.76 -21.64
C GLU A 62 -4.36 -12.30 -20.34
N LEU A 63 -3.96 -11.39 -19.45
CA LEU A 63 -3.47 -11.66 -18.10
C LEU A 63 -4.59 -11.39 -17.10
N THR A 64 -4.74 -12.23 -16.11
CA THR A 64 -5.62 -12.01 -14.95
C THR A 64 -4.78 -11.74 -13.73
N PHE A 65 -5.07 -10.65 -13.02
CA PHE A 65 -4.31 -10.23 -11.84
C PHE A 65 -5.09 -10.39 -10.54
N GLU A 66 -4.35 -10.59 -9.46
CA GLU A 66 -4.75 -10.32 -8.09
C GLU A 66 -3.86 -9.20 -7.54
N SER A 67 -4.47 -8.22 -6.83
CA SER A 67 -3.76 -7.11 -6.23
C SER A 67 -4.39 -6.70 -4.91
N ASN A 68 -3.58 -6.20 -3.98
CA ASN A 68 -4.05 -5.65 -2.71
C ASN A 68 -4.37 -4.15 -2.79
N PHE A 69 -4.32 -3.55 -3.99
CA PHE A 69 -4.72 -2.17 -4.26
C PHE A 69 -5.45 -2.08 -5.60
N SER A 70 -6.26 -1.04 -5.79
CA SER A 70 -6.90 -0.74 -7.08
C SER A 70 -5.94 0.07 -7.94
N PRO A 71 -5.48 -0.43 -9.10
CA PRO A 71 -4.57 0.31 -9.97
C PRO A 71 -5.24 1.57 -10.53
N ASP A 72 -4.44 2.62 -10.72
CA ASP A 72 -4.83 3.90 -11.30
C ASP A 72 -3.55 4.56 -11.82
N VAL A 73 -3.43 4.79 -13.13
CA VAL A 73 -2.20 5.34 -13.74
C VAL A 73 -1.83 6.73 -13.23
N SER A 74 -2.78 7.46 -12.64
CA SER A 74 -2.52 8.75 -11.98
C SER A 74 -1.98 8.61 -10.54
N LYS A 75 -1.94 7.39 -10.02
CA LYS A 75 -1.50 7.03 -8.68
C LYS A 75 -0.60 5.79 -8.75
N ASN A 76 -0.93 4.73 -7.96
CA ASN A 76 -0.24 3.46 -8.08
C ASN A 76 -0.88 2.61 -9.20
N HIS A 77 -0.06 2.04 -10.04
CA HIS A 77 -0.51 1.26 -11.20
C HIS A 77 0.45 0.09 -11.46
N PHE A 78 0.26 -0.64 -12.55
CA PHE A 78 1.09 -1.78 -12.91
C PHE A 78 2.05 -1.42 -14.04
N HIS A 79 3.27 -1.95 -13.95
CA HIS A 79 4.19 -2.08 -15.05
C HIS A 79 4.25 -3.55 -15.46
N VAL A 80 4.07 -3.84 -16.77
CA VAL A 80 4.21 -5.17 -17.33
C VAL A 80 5.34 -5.17 -18.36
N TRP A 81 6.14 -6.23 -18.36
CA TRP A 81 7.30 -6.37 -19.24
C TRP A 81 7.66 -7.83 -19.53
N TRP A 82 8.53 -8.05 -20.47
CA TRP A 82 9.12 -9.36 -20.77
C TRP A 82 10.36 -9.60 -19.91
N GLY A 83 10.31 -10.61 -19.04
CA GLY A 83 11.28 -10.85 -17.98
C GLY A 83 12.69 -11.18 -18.46
N GLU A 84 12.84 -11.83 -19.62
CA GLU A 84 14.16 -12.10 -20.21
C GLU A 84 14.80 -10.86 -20.82
N LYS A 85 14.00 -9.83 -21.13
CA LYS A 85 14.50 -8.57 -21.72
C LYS A 85 14.95 -7.59 -20.67
N PHE A 86 14.24 -7.52 -19.52
CA PHE A 86 14.49 -6.54 -18.48
C PHE A 86 14.28 -7.13 -17.09
N THR A 87 15.10 -6.69 -16.16
CA THR A 87 14.89 -6.96 -14.71
C THR A 87 13.93 -5.96 -14.11
N VAL A 88 13.42 -6.24 -12.92
CA VAL A 88 12.49 -5.33 -12.21
C VAL A 88 13.12 -3.96 -11.95
N GLU A 89 14.43 -3.89 -11.70
CA GLU A 89 15.16 -2.63 -11.49
C GLU A 89 15.19 -1.75 -12.75
N GLN A 90 15.06 -2.35 -13.92
CA GLN A 90 15.14 -1.63 -15.21
C GLN A 90 13.80 -1.08 -15.70
N VAL A 91 12.69 -1.49 -15.09
CA VAL A 91 11.35 -1.19 -15.62
C VAL A 91 10.63 -0.04 -14.91
N GLY A 92 11.37 0.90 -14.32
CA GLY A 92 10.87 2.12 -13.70
C GLY A 92 11.69 3.35 -14.04
N ARG A 93 11.11 4.54 -13.90
CA ARG A 93 11.85 5.80 -14.11
C ARG A 93 13.01 5.99 -13.13
N ASN A 94 12.93 5.38 -11.96
CA ASN A 94 13.96 5.39 -10.93
C ASN A 94 15.07 4.34 -11.16
N ALA A 95 15.06 3.63 -12.29
CA ALA A 95 16.05 2.59 -12.60
C ALA A 95 17.49 3.09 -12.45
N GLU A 96 17.82 4.21 -13.06
CA GLU A 96 19.17 4.76 -13.01
C GLU A 96 19.49 5.43 -11.67
N THR A 97 18.58 6.25 -11.14
CA THR A 97 18.83 7.06 -9.95
C THR A 97 18.77 6.30 -8.65
N VAL A 98 17.88 5.30 -8.56
CA VAL A 98 17.66 4.51 -7.33
C VAL A 98 18.36 3.16 -7.39
N HIS A 99 18.36 2.52 -8.56
CA HIS A 99 18.86 1.15 -8.74
C HIS A 99 20.19 1.08 -9.48
N GLY A 100 20.66 2.19 -10.08
CA GLY A 100 21.94 2.25 -10.78
C GLY A 100 21.99 1.47 -12.09
N VAL A 101 20.84 1.27 -12.73
CA VAL A 101 20.71 0.51 -13.99
C VAL A 101 20.10 1.34 -15.11
N THR A 102 20.42 1.01 -16.36
CA THR A 102 19.80 1.68 -17.51
C THR A 102 18.30 1.35 -17.57
N GLN A 103 17.46 2.37 -17.79
CA GLN A 103 16.02 2.20 -17.94
C GLN A 103 15.69 1.20 -19.06
N GLY A 104 14.79 0.28 -18.74
CA GLY A 104 14.19 -0.64 -19.68
C GLY A 104 12.86 -0.14 -20.25
N ARG A 105 12.13 -1.05 -20.93
CA ARG A 105 10.80 -0.80 -21.48
C ARG A 105 9.77 -1.59 -20.72
N TRP A 106 8.66 -0.94 -20.43
CA TRP A 106 7.49 -1.52 -19.79
C TRP A 106 6.22 -0.90 -20.37
N HIS A 107 5.09 -1.60 -20.24
CA HIS A 107 3.77 -1.03 -20.46
C HIS A 107 3.12 -0.70 -19.11
N ARG A 108 2.67 0.55 -18.96
CA ARG A 108 1.91 1.01 -17.80
C ARG A 108 0.43 0.78 -18.04
N HIS A 109 -0.30 0.31 -17.05
CA HIS A 109 -1.75 0.19 -17.15
C HIS A 109 -2.44 0.14 -15.79
N ASP A 110 -3.75 0.37 -15.80
CA ASP A 110 -4.66 0.27 -14.68
C ASP A 110 -5.86 -0.65 -14.97
N ASP A 111 -5.82 -1.40 -16.06
CA ASP A 111 -6.81 -2.44 -16.34
C ASP A 111 -6.76 -3.52 -15.25
N TYR A 112 -7.91 -3.80 -14.64
CA TYR A 112 -8.03 -4.74 -13.54
C TYR A 112 -9.46 -5.32 -13.47
N PRO A 113 -9.66 -6.61 -13.24
CA PRO A 113 -8.65 -7.64 -12.96
C PRO A 113 -7.97 -8.24 -14.18
N THR A 114 -8.34 -7.84 -15.40
CA THR A 114 -7.78 -8.40 -16.64
C THR A 114 -7.13 -7.31 -17.50
N TYR A 115 -6.07 -7.70 -18.20
CA TYR A 115 -5.30 -6.84 -19.09
C TYR A 115 -4.89 -7.62 -20.33
N VAL A 116 -5.06 -7.05 -21.51
CA VAL A 116 -4.54 -7.62 -22.77
C VAL A 116 -3.21 -6.96 -23.09
N THR A 117 -2.17 -7.79 -23.31
CA THR A 117 -0.82 -7.28 -23.61
C THR A 117 -0.83 -6.36 -24.81
N THR A 118 -0.09 -5.25 -24.71
CA THR A 118 0.02 -4.24 -25.76
C THR A 118 1.29 -3.41 -25.59
N GLY A 119 1.62 -2.56 -26.54
CA GLY A 119 2.75 -1.65 -26.46
C GLY A 119 4.08 -2.37 -26.16
N ALA A 120 4.77 -1.98 -25.10
CA ALA A 120 6.05 -2.59 -24.71
C ALA A 120 5.91 -4.00 -24.13
N ALA A 121 4.70 -4.41 -23.75
CA ALA A 121 4.40 -5.77 -23.30
C ALA A 121 3.74 -6.63 -24.39
N SER A 122 3.53 -6.11 -25.61
CA SER A 122 2.96 -6.87 -26.73
C SER A 122 3.80 -8.10 -27.07
N THR A 123 3.14 -9.18 -27.48
CA THR A 123 3.79 -10.39 -27.99
C THR A 123 4.66 -10.12 -29.20
N SER A 124 4.28 -9.14 -30.05
CA SER A 124 5.02 -8.75 -31.26
C SER A 124 6.43 -8.20 -30.99
N VAL A 125 6.69 -7.68 -29.78
CA VAL A 125 7.98 -7.09 -29.39
C VAL A 125 8.77 -7.94 -28.38
N ARG A 126 8.30 -9.17 -28.10
CA ARG A 126 8.92 -10.06 -27.10
C ARG A 126 10.33 -10.56 -27.47
N GLU A 127 10.68 -10.58 -28.79
CA GLU A 127 12.00 -11.01 -29.30
C GLU A 127 12.44 -12.40 -28.82
N GLY A 128 11.45 -13.31 -28.68
CA GLY A 128 11.69 -14.67 -28.21
C GLY A 128 11.55 -14.86 -26.70
N ALA A 129 11.35 -13.80 -25.93
CA ALA A 129 11.03 -13.92 -24.52
C ALA A 129 9.75 -14.73 -24.28
N ALA A 130 9.70 -15.47 -23.20
CA ALA A 130 8.62 -16.38 -22.83
C ALA A 130 8.12 -16.16 -21.39
N THR A 131 8.64 -15.18 -20.68
CA THR A 131 8.23 -14.84 -19.31
C THR A 131 7.65 -13.44 -19.27
N VAL A 132 6.41 -13.31 -18.79
CA VAL A 132 5.76 -12.01 -18.55
C VAL A 132 5.84 -11.70 -17.06
N CYS A 133 6.25 -10.48 -16.74
CA CYS A 133 6.39 -9.99 -15.38
C CYS A 133 5.51 -8.77 -15.12
N VAL A 134 5.11 -8.59 -13.85
CA VAL A 134 4.34 -7.44 -13.38
C VAL A 134 4.90 -6.93 -12.05
N SER A 135 4.90 -5.61 -11.85
CA SER A 135 5.27 -4.97 -10.58
C SER A 135 4.41 -3.73 -10.34
N PRO A 136 4.15 -3.36 -9.07
CA PRO A 136 3.56 -2.08 -8.74
C PRO A 136 4.51 -0.92 -9.05
N ALA A 137 3.96 0.16 -9.58
CA ALA A 137 4.65 1.43 -9.81
C ALA A 137 3.86 2.60 -9.25
N ASP A 138 4.55 3.68 -8.87
CA ASP A 138 3.93 4.92 -8.43
C ASP A 138 3.46 5.78 -9.60
N ARG A 139 2.73 6.88 -9.32
CA ARG A 139 2.24 7.84 -10.33
C ARG A 139 3.34 8.43 -11.23
N ASN A 140 4.58 8.41 -10.79
CA ASN A 140 5.73 8.91 -11.53
C ASN A 140 6.40 7.80 -12.34
N HIS A 141 5.83 6.60 -12.36
CA HIS A 141 6.35 5.38 -13.00
C HIS A 141 7.64 4.85 -12.35
N ASN A 142 7.84 5.12 -11.05
CA ASN A 142 8.92 4.51 -10.30
C ASN A 142 8.47 3.14 -9.79
N ILE A 143 9.33 2.14 -9.86
CA ILE A 143 9.08 0.86 -9.16
C ILE A 143 9.09 1.16 -7.66
N ILE A 144 8.03 0.72 -6.97
CA ILE A 144 7.82 0.99 -5.55
C ILE A 144 8.79 0.17 -4.70
N ASP A 145 8.88 -1.12 -4.97
CA ASP A 145 9.83 -2.03 -4.32
C ASP A 145 10.27 -3.12 -5.31
N VAL A 146 11.57 -3.20 -5.58
CA VAL A 146 12.16 -4.21 -6.48
C VAL A 146 12.05 -5.65 -5.97
N LYS A 147 11.64 -5.85 -4.73
CA LYS A 147 11.38 -7.19 -4.17
C LYS A 147 9.94 -7.65 -4.42
N ILE A 148 9.07 -6.73 -4.86
CA ILE A 148 7.64 -7.00 -5.07
C ILE A 148 7.35 -7.00 -6.56
N TYR A 149 7.44 -8.16 -7.16
CA TYR A 149 7.05 -8.43 -8.55
C TYR A 149 6.66 -9.90 -8.68
N ASN A 150 5.97 -10.21 -9.77
CA ASN A 150 5.60 -11.59 -10.08
C ASN A 150 5.82 -11.86 -11.58
N CYS A 151 6.35 -13.03 -11.89
CA CYS A 151 6.60 -13.46 -13.25
C CYS A 151 5.96 -14.83 -13.49
N VAL A 152 5.44 -15.03 -14.70
CA VAL A 152 4.90 -16.31 -15.16
C VAL A 152 5.46 -16.67 -16.55
N GLU A 153 5.74 -17.93 -16.73
CA GLU A 153 6.15 -18.51 -18.01
C GLU A 153 4.91 -18.65 -18.91
N VAL A 154 5.00 -18.24 -20.17
CA VAL A 154 3.86 -18.13 -21.09
C VAL A 154 4.10 -18.80 -22.45
N SER A 155 5.21 -19.56 -22.64
CA SER A 155 5.54 -20.19 -23.94
C SER A 155 4.43 -21.08 -24.48
N SER A 156 3.65 -21.69 -23.59
CA SER A 156 2.51 -22.55 -24.00
C SER A 156 1.32 -21.80 -24.60
N TYR A 157 1.32 -20.47 -24.53
CA TYR A 157 0.27 -19.59 -25.06
C TYR A 157 0.71 -18.77 -26.28
N LEU A 158 1.98 -18.90 -26.70
CA LEU A 158 2.62 -18.11 -27.77
C LEU A 158 2.67 -18.84 -29.10
#